data_8201ac1105766e089d828d94365ad2f0
#
_entry.id   8201ac1105766e089d828d94365ad2f0
#
_cell.length_a   1.000
_cell.length_b   1.000
_cell.length_c   1.000
_cell.angle_alpha   90.00
_cell.angle_beta   90.00
_cell.angle_gamma   90.00
#
_symmetry.space_group_name_H-M   'P 1'
#
loop_
_entity.id
_entity.type
_entity.pdbx_description
1 polymer ?
#
loop_
_entity_poly.entity_id
_entity_poly.type
_entity_poly.pdbx_seq_one_letter_code
_entity_poly.pdbx_strand_id
1 'polypeptide(L)'
;HPLYEPALVSAGAAGDAGNLFAGAKVTASGHYGNDRPELAVDGQANNAGKYWGCEGVPVWLQVDMGKPRTLSALHVWPYWEGGRIYKYKIEGSEDGKNWKMLADQSSNSIAATSEGVPFKFNPQTVRYVKITFLGNSAGNDKGGHLVEIKGYGPDAALNLQAAAVKDYDRIPYSGAPRQEMLQDAVRLSGWRGERAAGQIAVWSSQVQPQLSASCAGVKNAAGQVIPVRTTMIRYTKGGNRIISDIIGSENGCDLQAGGVRPVWVEVNIPPSAKPGVYKGKVVVSAESGSPVSVPVTLEVAPEFLPAPSNWQVHLDLWQHPQAVARWHDVEPWSPEHFALMKPVMKRLADAGQKAITCSLIDEAWNAQTYDWFPPMIEWIKGRNGTMRWNYANFDKWVSFMINEVGIKGQISCYTMIPWNMKIRYLDEATGKYKFLDLKPNDPSYEAIWGPFLT
;
A
#
# COMPACT_ATOMS: atom_id res chain seq x y z
N HIS A 1 -0.81 6.69 -6.64
CA HIS A 1 -1.63 6.77 -5.41
C HIS A 1 -0.77 7.43 -4.35
N PRO A 2 -1.26 8.47 -3.65
CA PRO A 2 -0.49 9.07 -2.57
C PRO A 2 -0.21 7.99 -1.51
N LEU A 3 1.02 7.98 -1.03
CA LEU A 3 1.41 7.17 0.13
C LEU A 3 0.51 7.60 1.29
N TYR A 4 -0.22 6.66 1.87
CA TYR A 4 -1.00 6.90 3.05
C TYR A 4 -0.09 6.68 4.27
N GLU A 5 0.46 7.77 4.78
CA GLU A 5 1.06 7.80 6.11
C GLU A 5 -0.03 8.31 7.05
N PRO A 6 -0.47 7.52 8.03
CA PRO A 6 -1.39 8.03 9.02
C PRO A 6 -0.72 9.19 9.74
N ALA A 7 -1.40 10.34 9.78
CA ALA A 7 -0.96 11.47 10.59
C ALA A 7 -0.73 10.98 12.02
N LEU A 8 0.33 11.45 12.67
CA LEU A 8 0.60 11.21 14.09
C LEU A 8 -0.57 11.75 14.91
N VAL A 9 -1.61 10.92 15.06
CA VAL A 9 -2.72 11.23 15.95
C VAL A 9 -2.37 10.72 17.33
N SER A 10 -2.24 11.62 18.25
CA SER A 10 -2.00 11.31 19.65
C SER A 10 -2.99 10.25 20.16
N ALA A 11 -2.45 9.10 20.56
CA ALA A 11 -3.08 8.10 21.41
C ALA A 11 -4.44 7.54 20.93
N GLY A 12 -4.39 6.63 20.00
CA GLY A 12 -5.51 5.76 19.63
C GLY A 12 -5.57 4.48 20.45
N ALA A 13 -6.65 3.79 20.34
CA ALA A 13 -7.01 2.63 21.14
C ALA A 13 -6.44 1.30 20.60
N ALA A 14 -6.48 0.30 21.43
CA ALA A 14 -5.89 -1.04 21.31
C ALA A 14 -6.48 -1.90 20.16
N GLY A 15 -5.74 -2.87 19.64
CA GLY A 15 -6.26 -3.94 18.80
C GLY A 15 -7.36 -4.76 19.49
N ASP A 16 -8.00 -5.69 18.79
CA ASP A 16 -9.14 -6.44 19.35
C ASP A 16 -8.80 -7.26 20.59
N ALA A 17 -7.53 -7.62 20.79
CA ALA A 17 -7.05 -8.11 22.07
C ALA A 17 -7.14 -7.01 23.14
N GLY A 18 -8.13 -7.11 24.01
CA GLY A 18 -8.43 -6.12 25.05
C GLY A 18 -9.57 -5.15 24.72
N ASN A 19 -10.13 -5.22 23.53
CA ASN A 19 -11.36 -4.51 23.19
C ASN A 19 -12.55 -5.07 23.99
N LEU A 20 -13.04 -4.29 24.95
CA LEU A 20 -14.14 -4.68 25.82
C LEU A 20 -15.49 -4.71 25.11
N PHE A 21 -15.56 -4.19 23.87
CA PHE A 21 -16.77 -4.15 23.06
C PHE A 21 -16.87 -5.30 22.06
N ALA A 22 -15.79 -6.09 21.89
CA ALA A 22 -15.81 -7.26 21.03
C ALA A 22 -16.92 -8.26 21.47
N GLY A 23 -17.86 -8.54 20.57
CA GLY A 23 -19.01 -9.41 20.87
C GLY A 23 -20.03 -8.84 21.84
N ALA A 24 -19.96 -7.55 22.18
CA ALA A 24 -20.92 -6.88 23.07
C ALA A 24 -22.29 -6.75 22.37
N LYS A 25 -23.34 -6.75 23.17
CA LYS A 25 -24.69 -6.47 22.68
C LYS A 25 -24.81 -4.99 22.36
N VAL A 26 -25.37 -4.67 21.18
CA VAL A 26 -25.62 -3.29 20.78
C VAL A 26 -27.11 -3.04 20.56
N THR A 27 -27.54 -1.83 20.89
CA THR A 27 -28.86 -1.28 20.59
C THR A 27 -28.70 0.12 20.05
N ALA A 28 -29.67 0.59 19.29
CA ALA A 28 -29.64 1.92 18.70
C ALA A 28 -31.02 2.54 18.60
N SER A 29 -31.09 3.85 18.38
CA SER A 29 -32.35 4.57 18.13
C SER A 29 -33.07 4.13 16.85
N GLY A 30 -32.35 3.52 15.90
CA GLY A 30 -32.84 3.00 14.64
C GLY A 30 -31.67 2.63 13.72
N HIS A 31 -31.96 2.24 12.49
CA HIS A 31 -30.96 2.00 11.45
C HIS A 31 -31.58 2.06 10.04
N TYR A 32 -30.77 2.35 9.03
CA TYR A 32 -31.15 2.17 7.62
C TYR A 32 -31.06 0.69 7.24
N GLY A 33 -31.99 0.15 6.55
CA GLY A 33 -31.94 -1.16 5.92
C GLY A 33 -30.93 -2.14 6.48
N ASN A 34 -29.79 -2.30 5.80
CA ASN A 34 -28.69 -3.20 6.18
C ASN A 34 -27.62 -2.57 7.08
N ASP A 35 -27.70 -1.27 7.38
CA ASP A 35 -26.70 -0.55 8.19
C ASP A 35 -26.97 -0.74 9.68
N ARG A 36 -26.92 -2.00 10.12
CA ARG A 36 -27.35 -2.46 11.45
C ARG A 36 -26.35 -2.05 12.55
N PRO A 37 -26.83 -1.90 13.81
CA PRO A 37 -25.99 -1.53 14.94
C PRO A 37 -24.76 -2.41 15.17
N GLU A 38 -24.86 -3.71 14.89
CA GLU A 38 -23.79 -4.70 15.10
C GLU A 38 -22.56 -4.41 14.24
N LEU A 39 -22.73 -3.72 13.11
CA LEU A 39 -21.59 -3.33 12.24
C LEU A 39 -20.65 -2.34 12.90
N ALA A 40 -21.12 -1.61 13.94
CA ALA A 40 -20.26 -0.66 14.66
C ALA A 40 -19.33 -1.32 15.73
N VAL A 41 -19.43 -2.65 15.90
CA VAL A 41 -18.59 -3.42 16.85
C VAL A 41 -18.13 -4.75 16.21
N ASP A 42 -18.08 -4.84 14.88
CA ASP A 42 -17.73 -6.06 14.14
C ASP A 42 -16.21 -6.24 13.93
N GLY A 43 -15.42 -5.30 14.43
CA GLY A 43 -13.96 -5.31 14.34
C GLY A 43 -13.41 -4.76 13.02
N GLN A 44 -14.25 -4.28 12.10
CA GLN A 44 -13.83 -3.83 10.76
C GLN A 44 -13.64 -2.30 10.66
N ALA A 45 -12.93 -1.72 11.61
CA ALA A 45 -12.66 -0.27 11.66
C ALA A 45 -11.99 0.32 10.41
N ASN A 46 -11.46 -0.49 9.51
CA ASN A 46 -10.79 -0.08 8.27
C ASN A 46 -11.69 -0.18 7.02
N ASN A 47 -12.99 -0.43 7.17
CA ASN A 47 -13.91 -0.68 6.06
C ASN A 47 -15.11 0.25 6.10
N ALA A 48 -15.00 1.42 5.46
CA ALA A 48 -16.10 2.39 5.36
C ALA A 48 -17.36 1.87 4.60
N GLY A 49 -17.27 0.73 3.89
CA GLY A 49 -18.41 0.08 3.27
C GLY A 49 -19.31 -0.68 4.26
N LYS A 50 -18.93 -0.75 5.55
CA LYS A 50 -19.68 -1.37 6.64
C LYS A 50 -19.77 -0.42 7.82
N TYR A 51 -20.96 0.02 8.14
CA TYR A 51 -21.19 0.96 9.24
C TYR A 51 -22.61 0.83 9.76
N TRP A 52 -22.85 1.26 10.99
CA TRP A 52 -24.18 1.58 11.45
C TRP A 52 -24.58 2.97 10.93
N GLY A 53 -25.77 3.10 10.38
CA GLY A 53 -26.34 4.37 9.92
C GLY A 53 -27.78 4.53 10.37
N CYS A 54 -28.15 5.74 10.82
CA CYS A 54 -29.49 6.08 11.24
C CYS A 54 -29.86 7.51 10.84
N GLU A 55 -31.07 7.71 10.34
CA GLU A 55 -31.57 9.01 9.90
C GLU A 55 -31.99 9.90 11.05
N GLY A 56 -31.86 11.20 10.83
CA GLY A 56 -32.22 12.23 11.80
C GLY A 56 -31.15 12.47 12.87
N VAL A 57 -31.39 13.45 13.72
CA VAL A 57 -30.60 13.73 14.94
C VAL A 57 -31.48 14.34 16.01
N PRO A 58 -31.27 14.05 17.29
CA PRO A 58 -30.22 13.18 17.82
C PRO A 58 -30.55 11.69 17.61
N VAL A 59 -29.53 10.93 17.20
CA VAL A 59 -29.60 9.45 17.11
C VAL A 59 -28.45 8.83 17.89
N TRP A 60 -28.65 7.65 18.43
CA TRP A 60 -27.69 7.04 19.33
C TRP A 60 -27.50 5.54 19.07
N LEU A 61 -26.32 5.07 19.43
CA LEU A 61 -25.98 3.66 19.53
C LEU A 61 -25.43 3.40 20.95
N GLN A 62 -25.82 2.30 21.55
CA GLN A 62 -25.40 1.89 22.90
C GLN A 62 -24.82 0.49 22.87
N VAL A 63 -23.63 0.37 23.46
CA VAL A 63 -22.92 -0.90 23.70
C VAL A 63 -23.19 -1.35 25.13
N ASP A 64 -23.57 -2.62 25.33
CA ASP A 64 -23.71 -3.28 26.64
C ASP A 64 -22.61 -4.33 26.80
N MET A 65 -21.65 -4.10 27.68
CA MET A 65 -20.54 -5.02 28.00
C MET A 65 -20.98 -6.21 28.87
N GLY A 66 -22.27 -6.37 29.16
CA GLY A 66 -22.86 -7.45 29.96
C GLY A 66 -22.66 -7.33 31.46
N LYS A 67 -21.58 -6.69 31.92
CA LYS A 67 -21.27 -6.40 33.31
C LYS A 67 -20.44 -5.12 33.43
N PRO A 68 -20.42 -4.47 34.58
CA PRO A 68 -19.53 -3.33 34.81
C PRO A 68 -18.06 -3.70 34.59
N ARG A 69 -17.35 -2.83 33.88
CA ARG A 69 -15.90 -2.95 33.59
C ARG A 69 -15.26 -1.57 33.73
N THR A 70 -14.00 -1.54 34.09
CA THR A 70 -13.23 -0.30 34.14
C THR A 70 -12.80 0.06 32.73
N LEU A 71 -13.23 1.22 32.23
CA LEU A 71 -12.91 1.79 30.94
C LEU A 71 -12.04 3.03 31.12
N SER A 72 -10.99 3.18 30.32
CA SER A 72 -10.06 4.31 30.36
C SER A 72 -9.75 4.92 29.00
N ALA A 73 -10.15 4.24 27.93
CA ALA A 73 -9.97 4.75 26.58
C ALA A 73 -11.07 4.24 25.63
N LEU A 74 -11.34 5.04 24.61
CA LEU A 74 -12.21 4.71 23.46
C LEU A 74 -11.48 5.03 22.18
N HIS A 75 -11.82 4.30 21.12
CA HIS A 75 -11.49 4.66 19.76
C HIS A 75 -12.76 4.59 18.91
N VAL A 76 -13.04 5.64 18.16
CA VAL A 76 -14.30 5.84 17.44
C VAL A 76 -14.02 6.17 15.99
N TRP A 77 -14.64 5.47 15.08
CA TRP A 77 -14.57 5.72 13.64
C TRP A 77 -15.93 6.16 13.11
N PRO A 78 -16.27 7.47 13.16
CA PRO A 78 -17.38 7.97 12.37
C PRO A 78 -17.12 7.71 10.89
N TYR A 79 -18.16 7.58 10.08
CA TYR A 79 -18.00 7.37 8.64
C TYR A 79 -17.22 8.50 7.99
N TRP A 80 -16.10 8.18 7.33
CA TRP A 80 -15.11 9.18 6.88
C TRP A 80 -15.12 9.50 5.39
N GLU A 81 -15.85 8.75 4.56
CA GLU A 81 -15.90 9.09 3.13
C GLU A 81 -16.69 10.37 2.89
N GLY A 82 -16.24 11.13 1.90
CA GLY A 82 -16.84 12.44 1.60
C GLY A 82 -16.47 13.57 2.56
N GLY A 83 -15.49 13.37 3.47
CA GLY A 83 -14.98 14.43 4.34
C GLY A 83 -16.00 14.95 5.35
N ARG A 84 -16.90 14.10 5.85
CA ARG A 84 -17.97 14.49 6.77
C ARG A 84 -17.44 14.88 8.15
N ILE A 85 -17.97 15.94 8.72
CA ILE A 85 -17.72 16.39 10.09
C ILE A 85 -18.90 15.94 10.96
N TYR A 86 -18.66 15.15 12.00
CA TYR A 86 -19.68 14.69 12.92
C TYR A 86 -19.60 15.40 14.25
N LYS A 87 -20.77 15.78 14.79
CA LYS A 87 -20.92 16.28 16.14
C LYS A 87 -21.59 15.20 16.98
N TYR A 88 -20.96 14.81 18.09
CA TYR A 88 -21.47 13.73 18.93
C TYR A 88 -20.97 13.83 20.37
N LYS A 89 -21.61 13.09 21.27
CA LYS A 89 -21.20 12.89 22.67
C LYS A 89 -21.11 11.41 22.97
N ILE A 90 -20.21 11.05 23.90
CA ILE A 90 -20.06 9.68 24.36
C ILE A 90 -20.17 9.69 25.88
N GLU A 91 -21.07 8.87 26.39
CA GLU A 91 -21.41 8.78 27.81
C GLU A 91 -21.30 7.33 28.27
N GLY A 92 -20.85 7.10 29.49
CA GLY A 92 -20.79 5.82 30.16
C GLY A 92 -21.75 5.72 31.34
N SER A 93 -22.27 4.53 31.59
CA SER A 93 -23.17 4.27 32.72
C SER A 93 -22.97 2.86 33.29
N GLU A 94 -23.09 2.68 34.60
CA GLU A 94 -23.11 1.37 35.24
C GLU A 94 -24.52 0.73 35.21
N ASP A 95 -25.56 1.54 35.35
CA ASP A 95 -26.96 1.11 35.55
C ASP A 95 -27.89 1.39 34.37
N GLY A 96 -27.38 2.08 33.33
CA GLY A 96 -28.15 2.51 32.15
C GLY A 96 -29.08 3.70 32.44
N LYS A 97 -29.01 4.30 33.63
CA LYS A 97 -29.87 5.44 34.02
C LYS A 97 -29.04 6.69 34.34
N ASN A 98 -27.94 6.51 35.06
CA ASN A 98 -27.05 7.60 35.46
C ASN A 98 -25.85 7.61 34.49
N TRP A 99 -25.75 8.66 33.67
CA TRP A 99 -24.78 8.79 32.57
C TRP A 99 -23.69 9.82 32.96
N LYS A 100 -22.44 9.48 32.70
CA LYS A 100 -21.28 10.35 32.85
C LYS A 100 -20.64 10.59 31.51
N MET A 101 -20.21 11.82 31.22
CA MET A 101 -19.51 12.17 30.00
C MET A 101 -18.14 11.49 29.94
N LEU A 102 -17.86 10.77 28.88
CA LEU A 102 -16.57 10.18 28.54
C LEU A 102 -15.84 11.01 27.50
N ALA A 103 -16.56 11.51 26.49
CA ALA A 103 -16.01 12.39 25.45
C ALA A 103 -17.10 13.32 24.90
N ASP A 104 -16.75 14.58 24.64
CA ASP A 104 -17.66 15.59 24.06
C ASP A 104 -17.05 16.14 22.75
N GLN A 105 -17.69 15.83 21.64
CA GLN A 105 -17.39 16.29 20.29
C GLN A 105 -18.53 17.14 19.72
N SER A 106 -19.34 17.77 20.57
CA SER A 106 -20.48 18.59 20.15
C SER A 106 -20.08 19.86 19.38
N SER A 107 -18.84 20.34 19.58
CA SER A 107 -18.27 21.47 18.88
C SER A 107 -17.24 21.07 17.79
N ASN A 108 -17.14 19.78 17.45
CA ASN A 108 -16.17 19.30 16.48
C ASN A 108 -16.28 20.03 15.12
N SER A 109 -15.16 20.42 14.56
CA SER A 109 -15.02 21.05 13.22
C SER A 109 -14.07 20.28 12.30
N ILE A 110 -13.57 19.11 12.75
CA ILE A 110 -12.60 18.29 12.02
C ILE A 110 -13.34 17.15 11.32
N ALA A 111 -13.03 16.94 10.04
CA ALA A 111 -13.61 15.84 9.28
C ALA A 111 -13.15 14.48 9.82
N ALA A 112 -14.05 13.50 9.77
CA ALA A 112 -13.73 12.13 10.12
C ALA A 112 -12.68 11.56 9.14
N THR A 113 -11.79 10.74 9.65
CA THR A 113 -10.74 10.07 8.89
C THR A 113 -10.76 8.57 9.15
N SER A 114 -10.07 7.82 8.31
CA SER A 114 -9.92 6.37 8.45
C SER A 114 -9.11 5.95 9.69
N GLU A 115 -8.39 6.87 10.34
CA GLU A 115 -7.70 6.62 11.61
C GLU A 115 -8.66 6.58 12.79
N GLY A 116 -9.86 7.14 12.65
CA GLY A 116 -10.78 7.34 13.76
C GLY A 116 -10.33 8.41 14.74
N VAL A 117 -11.04 8.52 15.83
CA VAL A 117 -10.79 9.51 16.90
C VAL A 117 -10.54 8.78 18.21
N PRO A 118 -9.34 8.85 18.78
CA PRO A 118 -9.03 8.28 20.07
C PRO A 118 -9.41 9.22 21.22
N PHE A 119 -9.88 8.63 22.32
CA PHE A 119 -10.18 9.33 23.56
C PHE A 119 -9.52 8.63 24.74
N LYS A 120 -8.82 9.38 25.60
CA LYS A 120 -8.33 8.91 26.89
C LYS A 120 -9.00 9.72 27.99
N PHE A 121 -9.35 9.05 29.07
CA PHE A 121 -9.97 9.67 30.24
C PHE A 121 -9.59 8.90 31.51
N ASN A 122 -9.79 9.52 32.69
CA ASN A 122 -9.59 8.84 33.95
C ASN A 122 -10.46 7.58 34.02
N PRO A 123 -9.94 6.44 34.52
CA PRO A 123 -10.68 5.20 34.59
C PRO A 123 -12.07 5.36 35.18
N GLN A 124 -13.08 4.86 34.48
CA GLN A 124 -14.49 4.89 34.90
C GLN A 124 -15.03 3.46 34.88
N THR A 125 -15.71 3.06 35.94
CA THR A 125 -16.46 1.80 35.94
C THR A 125 -17.79 2.04 35.24
N VAL A 126 -18.02 1.31 34.13
CA VAL A 126 -19.25 1.41 33.32
C VAL A 126 -19.61 0.03 32.78
N ARG A 127 -20.90 -0.22 32.55
CA ARG A 127 -21.41 -1.36 31.79
C ARG A 127 -21.88 -0.95 30.44
N TYR A 128 -22.46 0.24 30.33
CA TYR A 128 -23.04 0.77 29.09
C TYR A 128 -22.20 1.94 28.58
N VAL A 129 -21.99 1.98 27.27
CA VAL A 129 -21.40 3.14 26.58
C VAL A 129 -22.36 3.56 25.47
N LYS A 130 -22.74 4.83 25.44
CA LYS A 130 -23.66 5.39 24.47
C LYS A 130 -22.99 6.52 23.72
N ILE A 131 -22.96 6.41 22.38
CA ILE A 131 -22.60 7.50 21.49
C ILE A 131 -23.87 8.12 20.92
N THR A 132 -24.02 9.44 21.05
CA THR A 132 -25.16 10.20 20.54
C THR A 132 -24.68 11.18 19.49
N PHE A 133 -25.09 11.01 18.25
CA PHE A 133 -24.84 11.95 17.16
C PHE A 133 -25.82 13.10 17.21
N LEU A 134 -25.29 14.32 17.10
CA LEU A 134 -26.01 15.59 17.20
C LEU A 134 -26.13 16.27 15.84
N GLY A 135 -25.38 15.81 14.83
CA GLY A 135 -25.37 16.33 13.48
C GLY A 135 -24.14 15.94 12.70
N ASN A 136 -24.20 16.12 11.39
CA ASN A 136 -23.06 16.01 10.49
C ASN A 136 -23.08 17.11 9.41
N SER A 137 -21.98 17.28 8.67
CA SER A 137 -21.82 18.31 7.64
C SER A 137 -22.36 17.91 6.25
N ALA A 138 -22.87 16.69 6.08
CA ALA A 138 -23.44 16.27 4.80
C ALA A 138 -24.81 16.96 4.60
N GLY A 139 -25.01 17.61 3.45
CA GLY A 139 -26.12 18.52 3.19
C GLY A 139 -27.51 17.97 3.55
N ASN A 140 -28.00 16.95 2.85
CA ASN A 140 -29.34 16.37 3.06
C ASN A 140 -29.36 15.18 4.03
N ASP A 141 -28.24 14.60 4.34
CA ASP A 141 -28.10 13.45 5.23
C ASP A 141 -27.67 13.93 6.63
N LYS A 142 -28.64 14.14 7.50
CA LYS A 142 -28.42 14.64 8.88
C LYS A 142 -28.29 13.54 9.92
N GLY A 143 -28.10 12.30 9.50
CA GLY A 143 -28.03 11.14 10.38
C GLY A 143 -26.72 10.96 11.13
N GLY A 144 -26.66 9.92 11.94
CA GLY A 144 -25.45 9.40 12.56
C GLY A 144 -24.94 8.19 11.81
N HIS A 145 -23.62 8.11 11.59
CA HIS A 145 -22.97 7.00 10.90
C HIS A 145 -21.68 6.62 11.64
N LEU A 146 -21.57 5.35 12.01
CA LEU A 146 -20.46 4.83 12.82
C LEU A 146 -19.92 3.55 12.19
N VAL A 147 -18.68 3.59 11.72
CA VAL A 147 -17.99 2.42 11.17
C VAL A 147 -17.59 1.47 12.31
N GLU A 148 -16.98 2.00 13.38
CA GLU A 148 -16.54 1.16 14.50
C GLU A 148 -16.43 2.00 15.77
N ILE A 149 -16.65 1.35 16.94
CA ILE A 149 -16.29 1.87 18.24
C ILE A 149 -15.65 0.76 19.07
N LYS A 150 -14.52 1.07 19.71
CA LYS A 150 -13.77 0.16 20.58
C LYS A 150 -13.56 0.78 21.96
N GLY A 151 -13.57 -0.04 22.99
CA GLY A 151 -13.40 0.39 24.38
C GLY A 151 -12.34 -0.42 25.11
N TYR A 152 -11.55 0.24 25.97
CA TYR A 152 -10.38 -0.35 26.62
C TYR A 152 -10.28 0.01 28.08
N GLY A 153 -9.89 -0.99 28.90
CA GLY A 153 -9.59 -0.82 30.30
C GLY A 153 -8.14 -0.39 30.56
N PRO A 154 -7.82 0.04 31.80
CA PRO A 154 -6.47 0.42 32.21
C PRO A 154 -5.48 -0.75 32.17
N ASP A 155 -5.98 -1.98 32.34
CA ASP A 155 -5.19 -3.23 32.42
C ASP A 155 -5.28 -4.06 31.14
N ALA A 156 -5.80 -3.52 30.05
CA ALA A 156 -5.72 -4.21 28.77
C ALA A 156 -4.25 -4.56 28.54
N ALA A 157 -3.93 -5.86 28.45
CA ALA A 157 -2.55 -6.36 28.34
C ALA A 157 -1.82 -5.63 27.21
N LEU A 158 -0.96 -4.71 27.62
CA LEU A 158 -0.57 -3.52 26.87
C LEU A 158 0.78 -3.73 26.22
N ASN A 159 1.15 -5.01 26.06
CA ASN A 159 2.46 -5.38 25.57
C ASN A 159 2.50 -5.36 24.04
N LEU A 160 3.60 -4.84 23.54
CA LEU A 160 3.99 -5.05 22.16
C LEU A 160 3.94 -6.55 21.84
N GLN A 161 3.24 -6.93 20.79
CA GLN A 161 3.10 -8.29 20.32
C GLN A 161 3.60 -8.39 18.88
N ALA A 162 4.16 -9.54 18.52
CA ALA A 162 4.58 -9.82 17.15
C ALA A 162 4.46 -11.32 16.88
N ALA A 163 4.05 -11.67 15.67
CA ALA A 163 4.02 -13.03 15.18
C ALA A 163 4.31 -13.08 13.69
N ALA A 164 4.83 -14.20 13.21
CA ALA A 164 4.95 -14.44 11.78
C ALA A 164 3.55 -14.59 11.16
N VAL A 165 3.41 -14.13 9.92
CA VAL A 165 2.21 -14.28 9.08
C VAL A 165 2.66 -14.65 7.67
N LYS A 166 1.74 -15.07 6.82
CA LYS A 166 2.10 -15.39 5.43
C LYS A 166 2.48 -14.14 4.66
N ASP A 167 3.43 -14.25 3.77
CA ASP A 167 3.97 -13.17 2.96
C ASP A 167 2.93 -12.51 2.02
N TYR A 168 1.89 -13.25 1.63
CA TYR A 168 0.77 -12.77 0.82
C TYR A 168 -0.41 -12.22 1.62
N ASP A 169 -0.41 -12.32 2.95
CA ASP A 169 -1.47 -11.77 3.77
C ASP A 169 -1.42 -10.22 3.78
N ARG A 170 -2.55 -9.60 3.52
CA ARG A 170 -2.73 -8.15 3.69
C ARG A 170 -3.20 -7.88 5.10
N ILE A 171 -2.28 -7.39 5.93
CA ILE A 171 -2.52 -7.16 7.36
C ILE A 171 -3.39 -5.92 7.53
N PRO A 172 -4.47 -5.98 8.32
CA PRO A 172 -5.31 -4.83 8.58
C PRO A 172 -4.54 -3.73 9.31
N TYR A 173 -4.93 -2.47 9.07
CA TYR A 173 -4.31 -1.30 9.69
C TYR A 173 -4.52 -1.25 11.22
N SER A 174 -5.65 -1.73 11.69
CA SER A 174 -6.03 -1.72 13.11
C SER A 174 -6.70 -3.04 13.51
N GLY A 175 -6.60 -3.34 14.79
CA GLY A 175 -7.05 -4.61 15.34
C GLY A 175 -5.96 -5.68 15.28
N ALA A 176 -5.91 -6.58 16.26
CA ALA A 176 -4.99 -7.71 16.21
C ALA A 176 -5.22 -8.55 14.96
N PRO A 177 -4.17 -9.09 14.32
CA PRO A 177 -4.34 -10.05 13.24
C PRO A 177 -5.17 -11.25 13.75
N ARG A 178 -5.99 -11.81 12.86
CA ARG A 178 -6.81 -12.97 13.20
C ARG A 178 -5.92 -14.16 13.58
N GLN A 179 -6.35 -14.97 14.55
CA GLN A 179 -5.55 -16.08 15.10
C GLN A 179 -5.10 -17.07 14.01
N GLU A 180 -5.94 -17.33 13.01
CA GLU A 180 -5.62 -18.23 11.90
C GLU A 180 -4.53 -17.70 10.95
N MET A 181 -4.21 -16.41 11.00
CA MET A 181 -3.10 -15.81 10.25
C MET A 181 -1.76 -16.01 10.95
N LEU A 182 -1.76 -16.21 12.27
CA LEU A 182 -0.55 -16.22 13.08
C LEU A 182 0.23 -17.52 12.91
N GLN A 183 1.54 -17.39 12.79
CA GLN A 183 2.50 -18.50 12.72
C GLN A 183 3.56 -18.33 13.80
N ASP A 184 4.14 -19.43 14.24
CA ASP A 184 5.16 -19.46 15.29
C ASP A 184 6.54 -18.96 14.83
N ALA A 185 6.82 -18.99 13.51
CA ALA A 185 8.08 -18.57 12.93
C ALA A 185 7.91 -18.10 11.48
N VAL A 186 8.77 -17.21 11.05
CA VAL A 186 9.00 -16.91 9.62
C VAL A 186 9.80 -18.09 9.04
N ARG A 187 9.21 -18.79 8.09
CA ARG A 187 9.83 -19.90 7.38
C ARG A 187 10.13 -19.53 5.95
N LEU A 188 11.41 -19.49 5.63
CA LEU A 188 11.93 -19.15 4.32
C LEU A 188 12.62 -20.36 3.70
N SER A 189 12.54 -20.48 2.39
CA SER A 189 13.32 -21.44 1.62
C SER A 189 13.76 -20.81 0.31
N GLY A 190 14.90 -21.22 -0.21
CA GLY A 190 15.39 -20.72 -1.49
C GLY A 190 16.68 -21.37 -1.93
N TRP A 191 17.01 -21.15 -3.20
CA TRP A 191 18.26 -21.58 -3.81
C TRP A 191 19.39 -20.59 -3.48
N ARG A 192 20.61 -21.01 -3.66
CA ARG A 192 21.75 -20.11 -3.59
C ARG A 192 21.66 -19.08 -4.72
N GLY A 193 21.83 -17.80 -4.40
CA GLY A 193 21.64 -16.68 -5.34
C GLY A 193 20.20 -16.15 -5.41
N GLU A 194 19.26 -16.76 -4.69
CA GLU A 194 17.86 -16.36 -4.67
C GLU A 194 17.56 -15.36 -3.55
N ARG A 195 16.46 -14.62 -3.70
CA ARG A 195 15.88 -13.78 -2.66
C ARG A 195 14.68 -14.50 -2.08
N ALA A 196 14.69 -14.73 -0.76
CA ALA A 196 13.57 -15.26 -0.01
C ALA A 196 12.99 -14.18 0.91
N ALA A 197 11.68 -14.17 1.08
CA ALA A 197 11.01 -13.18 1.91
C ALA A 197 9.86 -13.79 2.71
N GLY A 198 9.51 -13.13 3.82
CA GLY A 198 8.40 -13.45 4.69
C GLY A 198 7.89 -12.22 5.40
N GLN A 199 6.92 -12.38 6.27
CA GLN A 199 6.24 -11.26 6.91
C GLN A 199 6.00 -11.52 8.39
N ILE A 200 6.05 -10.46 9.19
CA ILE A 200 5.67 -10.43 10.61
C ILE A 200 4.59 -9.36 10.76
N ALA A 201 3.57 -9.64 11.51
CA ALA A 201 2.64 -8.63 12.01
C ALA A 201 3.08 -8.21 13.43
N VAL A 202 3.10 -6.90 13.68
CA VAL A 202 3.40 -6.28 14.97
C VAL A 202 2.20 -5.45 15.39
N TRP A 203 1.72 -5.63 16.61
CA TRP A 203 0.57 -4.87 17.12
C TRP A 203 0.71 -4.56 18.60
N SER A 204 0.01 -3.54 19.03
CA SER A 204 -0.01 -3.15 20.44
C SER A 204 -1.32 -2.46 20.78
N SER A 205 -1.77 -2.66 22.01
CA SER A 205 -2.88 -1.92 22.59
C SER A 205 -2.49 -0.51 23.07
N GLN A 206 -1.20 -0.19 23.07
CA GLN A 206 -0.69 1.14 23.43
C GLN A 206 0.11 1.74 22.28
N VAL A 207 0.29 3.06 22.33
CA VAL A 207 1.25 3.75 21.49
C VAL A 207 2.64 3.17 21.73
N GLN A 208 3.34 2.81 20.68
CA GLN A 208 4.71 2.35 20.71
C GLN A 208 5.57 3.32 19.89
N PRO A 209 6.14 4.35 20.51
CA PRO A 209 7.03 5.27 19.82
C PRO A 209 8.31 4.55 19.41
N GLN A 210 8.89 4.99 18.28
CA GLN A 210 10.15 4.49 17.76
C GLN A 210 10.17 2.95 17.61
N LEU A 211 9.02 2.38 17.19
CA LEU A 211 8.94 0.97 16.87
C LEU A 211 9.97 0.65 15.79
N SER A 212 10.80 -0.36 16.04
CA SER A 212 11.81 -0.83 15.09
C SER A 212 11.86 -2.35 15.03
N ALA A 213 12.33 -2.88 13.92
CA ALA A 213 12.57 -4.31 13.75
C ALA A 213 13.97 -4.54 13.21
N SER A 214 14.69 -5.50 13.79
CA SER A 214 16.04 -5.84 13.37
C SER A 214 16.29 -7.33 13.47
N CYS A 215 17.25 -7.82 12.67
CA CYS A 215 17.72 -9.19 12.75
C CYS A 215 19.24 -9.21 12.58
N ALA A 216 19.95 -9.83 13.50
CA ALA A 216 21.42 -9.99 13.42
C ALA A 216 21.86 -10.98 12.31
N GLY A 217 20.91 -11.52 11.55
CA GLY A 217 21.10 -12.54 10.55
C GLY A 217 20.65 -13.92 10.99
N VAL A 218 20.62 -14.85 10.04
CA VAL A 218 20.38 -16.27 10.28
C VAL A 218 21.69 -17.04 10.17
N LYS A 219 21.89 -18.03 11.06
CA LYS A 219 23.15 -18.77 11.20
C LYS A 219 22.95 -20.26 11.08
N ASN A 220 23.82 -20.95 10.35
CA ASN A 220 23.82 -22.42 10.27
C ASN A 220 24.70 -23.05 11.37
N ALA A 221 24.66 -24.37 11.47
CA ALA A 221 25.43 -25.13 12.45
C ALA A 221 26.96 -24.95 12.31
N ALA A 222 27.45 -24.63 11.11
CA ALA A 222 28.86 -24.38 10.84
C ALA A 222 29.27 -22.92 11.14
N GLY A 223 28.37 -22.08 11.62
CA GLY A 223 28.67 -20.71 12.00
C GLY A 223 28.57 -19.69 10.84
N GLN A 224 28.22 -20.10 9.62
CA GLN A 224 28.01 -19.16 8.53
C GLN A 224 26.76 -18.34 8.78
N VAL A 225 26.86 -17.02 8.64
CA VAL A 225 25.77 -16.06 8.84
C VAL A 225 25.33 -15.50 7.48
N ILE A 226 24.02 -15.44 7.27
CA ILE A 226 23.40 -14.74 6.15
C ILE A 226 22.65 -13.53 6.71
N PRO A 227 22.93 -12.31 6.22
CA PRO A 227 22.22 -11.11 6.67
C PRO A 227 20.71 -11.16 6.36
N VAL A 228 19.92 -10.60 7.25
CA VAL A 228 18.46 -10.45 7.08
C VAL A 228 18.14 -8.96 7.12
N ARG A 229 17.38 -8.50 6.14
CA ARG A 229 16.86 -7.15 6.09
C ARG A 229 15.43 -7.15 6.63
N THR A 230 15.09 -6.15 7.43
CA THR A 230 13.73 -5.89 7.90
C THR A 230 13.29 -4.52 7.40
N THR A 231 12.03 -4.40 6.98
CA THR A 231 11.47 -3.15 6.47
C THR A 231 10.02 -3.02 6.91
N MET A 232 9.61 -1.86 7.40
CA MET A 232 8.21 -1.59 7.74
C MET A 232 7.39 -1.52 6.46
N ILE A 233 6.27 -2.26 6.41
CA ILE A 233 5.32 -2.16 5.31
C ILE A 233 4.37 -0.99 5.61
N ARG A 234 4.25 -0.09 4.65
CA ARG A 234 3.33 1.06 4.74
C ARG A 234 1.97 0.72 4.17
N TYR A 235 1.00 1.48 4.63
CA TYR A 235 -0.38 1.34 4.18
C TYR A 235 -0.67 2.29 3.02
N THR A 236 -1.63 1.90 2.19
CA THR A 236 -2.18 2.73 1.13
C THR A 236 -3.69 2.57 1.06
N LYS A 237 -4.38 3.52 0.47
CA LYS A 237 -5.82 3.44 0.25
C LYS A 237 -6.10 2.64 -1.04
N GLY A 238 -6.77 1.51 -0.90
CA GLY A 238 -7.26 0.68 -2.01
C GLY A 238 -8.79 0.68 -2.03
N GLY A 239 -9.41 1.53 -2.85
CA GLY A 239 -10.86 1.73 -2.83
C GLY A 239 -11.30 2.25 -1.46
N ASN A 240 -12.21 1.52 -0.80
CA ASN A 240 -12.76 1.87 0.52
C ASN A 240 -11.98 1.25 1.69
N ARG A 241 -10.80 0.68 1.45
CA ARG A 241 -9.99 0.00 2.47
C ARG A 241 -8.60 0.59 2.55
N ILE A 242 -8.04 0.51 3.75
CA ILE A 242 -6.61 0.73 3.99
C ILE A 242 -5.95 -0.64 3.92
N ILE A 243 -4.95 -0.78 3.06
CA ILE A 243 -4.23 -2.03 2.84
C ILE A 243 -2.73 -1.86 3.05
N SER A 244 -2.09 -2.87 3.62
CA SER A 244 -0.65 -2.97 3.75
C SER A 244 -0.07 -3.44 2.42
N ASP A 245 0.55 -2.53 1.65
CA ASP A 245 0.97 -2.87 0.28
C ASP A 245 2.30 -2.25 -0.17
N ILE A 246 2.89 -1.37 0.61
CA ILE A 246 4.09 -0.65 0.19
C ILE A 246 5.30 -1.07 1.01
N ILE A 247 6.22 -1.77 0.38
CA ILE A 247 7.53 -2.12 0.95
C ILE A 247 8.49 -0.99 0.61
N GLY A 248 8.80 -0.16 1.61
CA GLY A 248 9.70 0.98 1.49
C GLY A 248 11.15 0.65 1.85
N SER A 249 11.82 1.60 2.45
CA SER A 249 13.19 1.48 2.95
C SER A 249 13.29 1.61 4.47
N GLU A 250 12.22 2.06 5.11
CA GLU A 250 12.18 2.36 6.54
C GLU A 250 12.10 1.07 7.37
N ASN A 251 12.86 1.00 8.43
CA ASN A 251 12.83 -0.11 9.39
C ASN A 251 12.28 0.30 10.76
N GLY A 252 11.72 1.50 10.86
CA GLY A 252 11.12 2.05 12.07
C GLY A 252 9.94 2.97 11.78
N CYS A 253 9.04 3.10 12.75
CA CYS A 253 7.89 4.00 12.73
C CYS A 253 7.31 4.14 14.12
N ASP A 254 6.38 5.08 14.31
CA ASP A 254 5.52 5.07 15.50
C ASP A 254 4.32 4.16 15.24
N LEU A 255 4.00 3.29 16.18
CA LEU A 255 2.80 2.48 16.15
C LEU A 255 1.75 3.10 17.08
N GLN A 256 0.61 3.44 16.49
CA GLN A 256 -0.51 3.95 17.27
C GLN A 256 -1.14 2.84 18.13
N ALA A 257 -1.76 3.23 19.24
CA ALA A 257 -2.49 2.27 20.07
C ALA A 257 -3.62 1.61 19.27
N GLY A 258 -3.70 0.30 19.31
CA GLY A 258 -4.62 -0.50 18.51
C GLY A 258 -4.22 -0.65 17.04
N GLY A 259 -3.12 -0.03 16.66
CA GLY A 259 -2.55 -0.17 15.33
C GLY A 259 -1.84 -1.52 15.13
N VAL A 260 -1.68 -1.85 13.86
CA VAL A 260 -0.87 -2.98 13.41
C VAL A 260 0.16 -2.46 12.41
N ARG A 261 1.37 -2.96 12.49
CA ARG A 261 2.43 -2.66 11.52
C ARG A 261 3.04 -3.96 11.02
N PRO A 262 2.87 -4.28 9.74
CA PRO A 262 3.58 -5.41 9.15
C PRO A 262 5.06 -5.06 8.91
N VAL A 263 5.90 -6.07 9.06
CA VAL A 263 7.34 -6.01 8.80
C VAL A 263 7.68 -7.03 7.73
N TRP A 264 8.28 -6.57 6.65
CA TRP A 264 8.85 -7.42 5.62
C TRP A 264 10.22 -7.93 6.06
N VAL A 265 10.43 -9.23 5.96
CA VAL A 265 11.68 -9.92 6.33
C VAL A 265 12.28 -10.50 5.07
N GLU A 266 13.43 -10.01 4.64
CA GLU A 266 14.06 -10.35 3.37
C GLU A 266 15.45 -10.90 3.57
N VAL A 267 15.80 -11.96 2.83
CA VAL A 267 17.11 -12.57 2.79
C VAL A 267 17.56 -12.69 1.34
N ASN A 268 18.68 -12.07 1.00
CA ASN A 268 19.38 -12.35 -0.24
C ASN A 268 20.36 -13.51 0.03
N ILE A 269 20.06 -14.69 -0.45
CA ILE A 269 20.88 -15.89 -0.23
C ILE A 269 22.13 -15.79 -1.09
N PRO A 270 23.34 -15.68 -0.50
CA PRO A 270 24.55 -15.56 -1.32
C PRO A 270 24.79 -16.80 -2.19
N PRO A 271 25.37 -16.66 -3.37
CA PRO A 271 25.82 -17.82 -4.17
C PRO A 271 26.76 -18.75 -3.41
N SER A 272 27.53 -18.20 -2.46
CA SER A 272 28.47 -18.93 -1.61
C SER A 272 27.83 -19.55 -0.36
N ALA A 273 26.52 -19.41 -0.17
CA ALA A 273 25.83 -20.01 0.97
C ALA A 273 25.98 -21.53 0.95
N LYS A 274 26.24 -22.14 2.10
CA LYS A 274 26.23 -23.60 2.25
C LYS A 274 24.78 -24.08 2.31
N PRO A 275 24.42 -25.16 1.60
CA PRO A 275 23.10 -25.75 1.76
C PRO A 275 22.82 -26.18 3.21
N GLY A 276 21.55 -26.09 3.63
CA GLY A 276 21.11 -26.48 4.95
C GLY A 276 20.27 -25.43 5.66
N VAL A 277 20.02 -25.66 6.94
CA VAL A 277 19.13 -24.85 7.75
C VAL A 277 19.88 -23.77 8.51
N TYR A 278 19.42 -22.54 8.37
CA TYR A 278 19.89 -21.37 9.10
C TYR A 278 18.78 -20.88 10.04
N LYS A 279 19.13 -20.49 11.25
CA LYS A 279 18.19 -20.03 12.27
C LYS A 279 18.60 -18.66 12.80
N GLY A 280 17.61 -17.84 13.10
CA GLY A 280 17.75 -16.52 13.69
C GLY A 280 16.46 -16.05 14.30
N LYS A 281 16.39 -14.78 14.61
CA LYS A 281 15.16 -14.14 15.08
C LYS A 281 15.13 -12.67 14.66
N VAL A 282 13.95 -12.19 14.32
CA VAL A 282 13.67 -10.75 14.27
C VAL A 282 13.34 -10.30 15.67
N VAL A 283 13.98 -9.23 16.11
CA VAL A 283 13.70 -8.53 17.37
C VAL A 283 12.94 -7.26 17.05
N VAL A 284 11.75 -7.14 17.58
CA VAL A 284 10.90 -5.95 17.50
C VAL A 284 11.00 -5.22 18.83
N SER A 285 11.36 -3.95 18.79
CA SER A 285 11.51 -3.09 19.98
C SER A 285 10.87 -1.73 19.76
N ALA A 286 10.51 -1.06 20.83
CA ALA A 286 10.03 0.30 20.86
C ALA A 286 10.80 1.09 21.90
N GLU A 287 10.57 2.40 22.01
CA GLU A 287 11.22 3.27 23.01
C GLU A 287 11.02 2.76 24.44
N SER A 288 9.86 2.18 24.72
CA SER A 288 9.53 1.64 26.05
C SER A 288 8.98 0.21 25.93
N GLY A 289 9.18 -0.58 26.99
CA GLY A 289 8.71 -1.95 27.07
C GLY A 289 9.77 -2.99 26.72
N SER A 290 9.41 -4.27 26.86
CA SER A 290 10.31 -5.38 26.56
C SER A 290 10.26 -5.73 25.08
N PRO A 291 11.40 -5.95 24.42
CA PRO A 291 11.43 -6.42 23.03
C PRO A 291 10.73 -7.76 22.86
N VAL A 292 10.08 -7.94 21.71
CA VAL A 292 9.48 -9.21 21.30
C VAL A 292 10.31 -9.84 20.19
N SER A 293 10.50 -11.15 20.23
CA SER A 293 11.29 -11.87 19.23
C SER A 293 10.41 -12.85 18.46
N VAL A 294 10.56 -12.86 17.13
CA VAL A 294 9.92 -13.81 16.22
C VAL A 294 10.99 -14.66 15.58
N PRO A 295 10.96 -15.99 15.72
CA PRO A 295 11.93 -16.89 15.11
C PRO A 295 11.92 -16.80 13.58
N VAL A 296 13.09 -16.94 12.97
CA VAL A 296 13.28 -17.03 11.52
C VAL A 296 14.05 -18.30 11.22
N THR A 297 13.57 -19.11 10.29
CA THR A 297 14.25 -20.27 9.76
C THR A 297 14.36 -20.10 8.25
N LEU A 298 15.58 -20.27 7.71
CA LEU A 298 15.85 -20.28 6.28
C LEU A 298 16.43 -21.66 5.91
N GLU A 299 15.83 -22.31 4.95
CA GLU A 299 16.32 -23.51 4.32
C GLU A 299 16.98 -23.14 2.99
N VAL A 300 18.31 -23.34 2.89
CA VAL A 300 19.06 -23.10 1.66
C VAL A 300 19.22 -24.43 0.93
N ALA A 301 18.62 -24.52 -0.24
CA ALA A 301 18.73 -25.68 -1.12
C ALA A 301 20.12 -25.77 -1.78
N PRO A 302 20.55 -26.98 -2.21
CA PRO A 302 21.86 -27.14 -2.88
C PRO A 302 21.92 -26.49 -4.26
N GLU A 303 20.77 -26.23 -4.87
CA GLU A 303 20.66 -25.65 -6.21
C GLU A 303 21.14 -24.21 -6.22
N PHE A 304 21.51 -23.77 -7.41
CA PHE A 304 21.98 -22.40 -7.65
C PHE A 304 21.07 -21.70 -8.67
N LEU A 305 20.58 -20.52 -8.30
CA LEU A 305 19.85 -19.67 -9.22
C LEU A 305 20.84 -18.96 -10.16
N PRO A 306 20.77 -19.19 -11.47
CA PRO A 306 21.63 -18.47 -12.42
C PRO A 306 21.39 -16.95 -12.34
N ALA A 307 22.38 -16.18 -12.80
CA ALA A 307 22.16 -14.74 -12.96
C ALA A 307 20.95 -14.46 -13.86
N PRO A 308 20.17 -13.40 -13.59
CA PRO A 308 18.96 -13.08 -14.36
C PRO A 308 19.16 -12.99 -15.88
N SER A 309 20.34 -12.53 -16.32
CA SER A 309 20.73 -12.50 -17.72
C SER A 309 20.72 -13.88 -18.40
N ASN A 310 20.93 -14.95 -17.62
CA ASN A 310 20.99 -16.33 -18.10
C ASN A 310 19.68 -17.10 -17.93
N TRP A 311 18.64 -16.47 -17.42
CA TRP A 311 17.33 -17.11 -17.31
C TRP A 311 16.74 -17.38 -18.69
N GLN A 312 16.18 -18.57 -18.88
CA GLN A 312 15.57 -18.96 -20.13
C GLN A 312 14.14 -18.41 -20.27
N VAL A 313 13.53 -18.00 -19.17
CA VAL A 313 12.21 -17.36 -19.19
C VAL A 313 12.31 -16.04 -19.93
N HIS A 314 11.44 -15.86 -20.93
CA HIS A 314 11.31 -14.60 -21.66
C HIS A 314 10.37 -13.69 -20.88
N LEU A 315 10.93 -12.71 -20.16
CA LEU A 315 10.19 -11.69 -19.44
C LEU A 315 10.16 -10.41 -20.29
N ASP A 316 8.98 -9.94 -20.62
CA ASP A 316 8.73 -8.68 -21.32
C ASP A 316 7.73 -7.83 -20.53
N LEU A 317 8.24 -7.02 -19.61
CA LEU A 317 7.49 -5.98 -18.90
C LEU A 317 7.67 -4.67 -19.65
N TRP A 318 6.58 -4.10 -20.12
CA TRP A 318 6.61 -2.85 -20.89
C TRP A 318 7.09 -1.68 -20.07
N GLN A 319 8.03 -0.90 -20.64
CA GLN A 319 8.58 0.27 -19.98
C GLN A 319 7.91 1.53 -20.49
N HIS A 320 7.58 2.44 -19.56
CA HIS A 320 6.99 3.75 -19.85
C HIS A 320 7.89 4.87 -19.30
N PRO A 321 8.92 5.31 -20.04
CA PRO A 321 9.90 6.30 -19.57
C PRO A 321 9.24 7.62 -19.11
N GLN A 322 8.19 8.05 -19.80
CA GLN A 322 7.52 9.34 -19.51
C GLN A 322 6.90 9.40 -18.13
N ALA A 323 6.48 8.26 -17.57
CA ALA A 323 5.96 8.21 -16.20
C ALA A 323 7.01 8.65 -15.17
N VAL A 324 8.30 8.32 -15.40
CA VAL A 324 9.41 8.76 -14.54
C VAL A 324 9.63 10.27 -14.69
N ALA A 325 9.62 10.78 -15.91
CA ALA A 325 9.79 12.21 -16.17
C ALA A 325 8.69 13.04 -15.48
N ARG A 326 7.42 12.64 -15.64
CA ARG A 326 6.29 13.32 -15.00
C ARG A 326 6.37 13.25 -13.47
N TRP A 327 6.70 12.07 -12.92
CA TRP A 327 6.75 11.90 -11.47
C TRP A 327 7.78 12.81 -10.79
N HIS A 328 8.92 13.01 -11.46
CA HIS A 328 10.02 13.82 -10.95
C HIS A 328 10.03 15.24 -11.48
N ASP A 329 9.08 15.62 -12.36
CA ASP A 329 8.99 16.94 -12.99
C ASP A 329 10.29 17.34 -13.71
N VAL A 330 10.82 16.43 -14.54
CA VAL A 330 12.04 16.63 -15.31
C VAL A 330 11.77 16.57 -16.81
N GLU A 331 12.62 17.27 -17.59
CA GLU A 331 12.54 17.24 -19.05
C GLU A 331 12.80 15.82 -19.60
N PRO A 332 11.89 15.27 -20.40
CA PRO A 332 12.06 13.97 -21.02
C PRO A 332 13.36 13.88 -21.85
N TRP A 333 14.04 12.73 -21.75
CA TRP A 333 15.29 12.43 -22.47
C TRP A 333 16.48 13.31 -22.10
N SER A 334 16.38 14.10 -21.03
CA SER A 334 17.50 14.83 -20.44
C SER A 334 18.45 13.89 -19.67
N PRO A 335 19.70 14.31 -19.42
CA PRO A 335 20.61 13.54 -18.58
C PRO A 335 20.04 13.21 -17.18
N GLU A 336 19.30 14.13 -16.60
CA GLU A 336 18.63 13.95 -15.31
C GLU A 336 17.54 12.87 -15.38
N HIS A 337 16.72 12.87 -16.45
CA HIS A 337 15.72 11.84 -16.67
C HIS A 337 16.36 10.44 -16.75
N PHE A 338 17.47 10.28 -17.49
CA PHE A 338 18.19 9.01 -17.57
C PHE A 338 18.77 8.58 -16.21
N ALA A 339 19.29 9.54 -15.42
CA ALA A 339 19.79 9.25 -14.07
C ALA A 339 18.69 8.72 -13.15
N LEU A 340 17.48 9.30 -13.21
CA LEU A 340 16.30 8.87 -12.44
C LEU A 340 15.73 7.54 -12.93
N MET A 341 15.73 7.29 -14.23
CA MET A 341 15.29 6.02 -14.81
C MET A 341 16.21 4.85 -14.45
N LYS A 342 17.53 5.08 -14.32
CA LYS A 342 18.52 4.01 -14.14
C LYS A 342 18.19 3.04 -13.00
N PRO A 343 17.89 3.48 -11.75
CA PRO A 343 17.58 2.55 -10.68
C PRO A 343 16.27 1.78 -10.91
N VAL A 344 15.30 2.38 -11.59
CA VAL A 344 14.01 1.72 -11.92
C VAL A 344 14.23 0.63 -12.96
N MET A 345 14.91 0.95 -14.06
CA MET A 345 15.19 0.00 -15.15
C MET A 345 16.15 -1.11 -14.72
N LYS A 346 17.09 -0.82 -13.82
CA LYS A 346 17.97 -1.85 -13.21
C LYS A 346 17.17 -2.90 -12.46
N ARG A 347 16.07 -2.53 -11.79
CA ARG A 347 15.19 -3.52 -11.11
C ARG A 347 14.54 -4.48 -12.11
N LEU A 348 14.19 -4.02 -13.32
CA LEU A 348 13.69 -4.89 -14.38
C LEU A 348 14.77 -5.84 -14.88
N ALA A 349 15.99 -5.35 -15.11
CA ALA A 349 17.14 -6.19 -15.48
C ALA A 349 17.41 -7.26 -14.41
N ASP A 350 17.39 -6.88 -13.13
CA ASP A 350 17.59 -7.79 -11.99
C ASP A 350 16.45 -8.81 -11.83
N ALA A 351 15.26 -8.51 -12.39
CA ALA A 351 14.14 -9.45 -12.48
C ALA A 351 14.18 -10.34 -13.74
N GLY A 352 15.21 -10.21 -14.58
CA GLY A 352 15.38 -11.04 -15.79
C GLY A 352 14.69 -10.51 -17.03
N GLN A 353 14.37 -9.21 -17.09
CA GLN A 353 13.81 -8.56 -18.28
C GLN A 353 14.65 -8.82 -19.53
N LYS A 354 13.99 -9.21 -20.63
CA LYS A 354 14.63 -9.56 -21.91
C LYS A 354 14.34 -8.56 -23.04
N ALA A 355 13.29 -7.75 -22.90
CA ALA A 355 12.84 -6.87 -23.96
C ALA A 355 12.98 -5.39 -23.60
N ILE A 356 13.31 -4.58 -24.59
CA ILE A 356 13.31 -3.12 -24.54
C ILE A 356 12.09 -2.63 -25.30
N THR A 357 11.15 -1.97 -24.62
CA THR A 357 9.95 -1.40 -25.24
C THR A 357 10.27 -0.09 -25.93
N CYS A 358 10.03 0.00 -27.22
CA CYS A 358 10.24 1.21 -28.01
C CYS A 358 8.94 1.61 -28.72
N SER A 359 8.55 2.89 -28.64
CA SER A 359 7.45 3.43 -29.43
C SER A 359 7.96 4.05 -30.73
N LEU A 360 7.56 3.49 -31.87
CA LEU A 360 7.88 4.04 -33.19
C LEU A 360 7.02 5.26 -33.54
N ILE A 361 5.83 5.31 -32.98
CA ILE A 361 4.78 6.27 -33.29
C ILE A 361 4.17 6.84 -32.02
N ASP A 362 3.44 7.94 -32.18
CA ASP A 362 2.69 8.58 -31.11
C ASP A 362 1.55 7.68 -30.62
N GLU A 363 1.41 7.54 -29.29
CA GLU A 363 0.30 6.81 -28.68
C GLU A 363 0.06 5.43 -29.30
N ALA A 364 1.09 4.61 -29.38
CA ALA A 364 1.02 3.26 -29.97
C ALA A 364 -0.13 2.41 -29.40
N TRP A 365 -0.57 2.68 -28.17
CA TRP A 365 -1.67 2.02 -27.47
C TRP A 365 -2.94 2.86 -27.34
N ASN A 366 -3.07 3.93 -28.13
CA ASN A 366 -4.27 4.78 -28.21
C ASN A 366 -4.74 5.29 -26.83
N ALA A 367 -3.85 5.96 -26.11
CA ALA A 367 -4.11 6.58 -24.82
C ALA A 367 -4.60 5.61 -23.70
N GLN A 368 -4.18 4.35 -23.73
CA GLN A 368 -4.46 3.39 -22.64
C GLN A 368 -3.59 3.59 -21.41
N THR A 369 -2.52 4.39 -21.52
CA THR A 369 -1.65 4.74 -20.39
C THR A 369 -2.09 6.08 -19.79
N TYR A 370 -1.83 6.28 -18.49
CA TYR A 370 -2.12 7.54 -17.83
C TYR A 370 -1.32 8.70 -18.43
N ASP A 371 -0.02 8.46 -18.67
CA ASP A 371 0.86 9.44 -19.30
C ASP A 371 0.81 9.29 -20.81
N TRP A 372 0.91 10.42 -21.49
CA TRP A 372 1.10 10.41 -22.96
C TRP A 372 2.36 9.62 -23.32
N PHE A 373 2.25 8.76 -24.32
CA PHE A 373 3.34 7.92 -24.81
C PHE A 373 3.88 8.49 -26.13
N PRO A 374 4.85 9.41 -26.10
CA PRO A 374 5.39 10.03 -27.30
C PRO A 374 6.17 9.03 -28.14
N PRO A 375 6.32 9.29 -29.45
CA PRO A 375 7.20 8.50 -30.29
C PRO A 375 8.65 8.70 -29.87
N MET A 376 9.43 7.63 -29.85
CA MET A 376 10.89 7.71 -29.71
C MET A 376 11.57 8.07 -31.03
N ILE A 377 10.85 7.93 -32.14
CA ILE A 377 11.29 8.33 -33.48
C ILE A 377 10.39 9.47 -33.94
N GLU A 378 10.96 10.64 -34.22
CA GLU A 378 10.20 11.76 -34.72
C GLU A 378 9.98 11.62 -36.26
N TRP A 379 8.73 11.62 -36.64
CA TRP A 379 8.31 11.58 -38.07
C TRP A 379 8.21 12.99 -38.60
N ILE A 380 8.88 13.28 -39.69
CA ILE A 380 8.99 14.62 -40.26
C ILE A 380 8.67 14.58 -41.75
N LYS A 381 7.71 15.39 -42.16
CA LYS A 381 7.45 15.64 -43.59
C LYS A 381 8.16 16.89 -44.04
N GLY A 382 9.18 16.74 -44.83
CA GLY A 382 9.96 17.83 -45.39
C GLY A 382 9.13 18.76 -46.29
N ARG A 383 9.61 19.98 -46.51
CA ARG A 383 8.96 20.97 -47.43
C ARG A 383 8.77 20.45 -48.84
N ASN A 384 9.62 19.54 -49.30
CA ASN A 384 9.52 18.86 -50.60
C ASN A 384 8.52 17.68 -50.62
N GLY A 385 7.83 17.41 -49.50
CA GLY A 385 6.86 16.34 -49.37
C GLY A 385 7.41 14.97 -48.96
N THR A 386 8.76 14.78 -48.92
CA THR A 386 9.37 13.51 -48.53
C THR A 386 9.35 13.32 -47.02
N MET A 387 9.18 12.06 -46.58
CA MET A 387 9.27 11.70 -45.15
C MET A 387 10.74 11.46 -44.75
N ARG A 388 11.09 11.87 -43.56
CA ARG A 388 12.36 11.56 -42.91
C ARG A 388 12.12 11.32 -41.44
N TRP A 389 13.07 10.69 -40.76
CA TRP A 389 12.93 10.22 -39.39
C TRP A 389 14.13 10.68 -38.55
N ASN A 390 13.86 11.09 -37.32
CA ASN A 390 14.88 11.42 -36.35
C ASN A 390 14.88 10.35 -35.23
N TYR A 391 15.95 9.57 -35.20
CA TYR A 391 16.10 8.44 -34.26
C TYR A 391 16.79 8.84 -32.93
N ALA A 392 17.09 10.09 -32.71
CA ALA A 392 17.94 10.52 -31.58
C ALA A 392 17.46 10.02 -30.20
N ASN A 393 16.15 10.05 -29.94
CA ASN A 393 15.61 9.56 -28.67
C ASN A 393 15.57 8.02 -28.62
N PHE A 394 15.27 7.38 -29.73
CA PHE A 394 15.33 5.92 -29.86
C PHE A 394 16.76 5.41 -29.59
N ASP A 395 17.76 5.99 -30.22
CA ASP A 395 19.16 5.60 -30.05
C ASP A 395 19.64 5.80 -28.62
N LYS A 396 19.32 6.95 -28.01
CA LYS A 396 19.63 7.23 -26.60
C LYS A 396 18.98 6.18 -25.67
N TRP A 397 17.72 5.89 -25.88
CA TRP A 397 16.99 4.93 -25.06
C TRP A 397 17.54 3.51 -25.18
N VAL A 398 17.69 3.02 -26.39
CA VAL A 398 18.21 1.67 -26.63
C VAL A 398 19.65 1.55 -26.12
N SER A 399 20.51 2.54 -26.41
CA SER A 399 21.89 2.57 -25.91
C SER A 399 21.96 2.56 -24.37
N PHE A 400 21.12 3.35 -23.71
CA PHE A 400 21.00 3.37 -22.26
C PHE A 400 20.58 2.01 -21.70
N MET A 401 19.53 1.40 -22.26
CA MET A 401 19.02 0.11 -21.81
C MET A 401 20.02 -1.03 -21.99
N ILE A 402 20.79 -1.01 -23.09
CA ILE A 402 21.81 -2.01 -23.36
C ILE A 402 23.06 -1.79 -22.50
N ASN A 403 23.62 -0.57 -22.47
CA ASN A 403 24.94 -0.31 -21.96
C ASN A 403 24.96 0.03 -20.47
N GLU A 404 23.93 0.71 -19.98
CA GLU A 404 23.88 1.16 -18.59
C GLU A 404 22.95 0.30 -17.70
N VAL A 405 21.84 -0.17 -18.26
CA VAL A 405 20.88 -1.02 -17.55
C VAL A 405 21.24 -2.50 -17.65
N GLY A 406 21.68 -2.94 -18.82
CA GLY A 406 22.14 -4.32 -19.06
C GLY A 406 21.09 -5.25 -19.67
N ILE A 407 19.99 -4.73 -20.23
CA ILE A 407 19.00 -5.50 -20.97
C ILE A 407 19.45 -5.61 -22.45
N LYS A 408 19.80 -6.82 -22.91
CA LYS A 408 20.45 -7.06 -24.21
C LYS A 408 19.69 -8.05 -25.11
N GLY A 409 18.45 -8.37 -24.78
CA GLY A 409 17.67 -9.37 -25.53
C GLY A 409 17.00 -8.78 -26.74
N GLN A 410 15.71 -8.59 -26.67
CA GLN A 410 14.86 -8.14 -27.78
C GLN A 410 14.63 -6.63 -27.73
N ILE A 411 14.56 -5.98 -28.88
CA ILE A 411 14.03 -4.62 -29.02
C ILE A 411 12.62 -4.75 -29.63
N SER A 412 11.62 -4.45 -28.80
CA SER A 412 10.19 -4.55 -29.18
C SER A 412 9.69 -3.19 -29.65
N CYS A 413 9.50 -3.06 -30.95
CA CYS A 413 9.13 -1.82 -31.60
C CYS A 413 7.61 -1.75 -31.83
N TYR A 414 6.94 -0.81 -31.18
CA TYR A 414 5.49 -0.59 -31.24
C TYR A 414 5.19 0.70 -32.01
N THR A 415 4.35 0.72 -33.02
CA THR A 415 3.81 -0.39 -33.78
C THR A 415 3.46 0.08 -35.20
N MET A 416 3.57 -0.79 -36.15
CA MET A 416 3.15 -0.51 -37.55
C MET A 416 1.62 -0.47 -37.67
N ILE A 417 0.90 -1.09 -36.74
CA ILE A 417 -0.57 -1.16 -36.75
C ILE A 417 -1.09 -0.61 -35.42
N PRO A 418 -1.10 0.73 -35.24
CA PRO A 418 -1.67 1.32 -34.03
C PRO A 418 -3.20 1.16 -34.01
N TRP A 419 -3.79 1.15 -32.82
CA TRP A 419 -5.23 0.97 -32.67
C TRP A 419 -6.07 2.05 -33.36
N ASN A 420 -5.55 3.30 -33.42
CA ASN A 420 -6.21 4.40 -34.09
C ASN A 420 -5.85 4.51 -35.60
N MET A 421 -4.95 3.66 -36.11
CA MET A 421 -4.44 3.68 -37.49
C MET A 421 -3.88 5.04 -37.90
N LYS A 422 -3.28 5.81 -36.99
CA LYS A 422 -2.74 7.15 -37.26
C LYS A 422 -1.28 7.25 -36.91
N ILE A 423 -0.53 7.99 -37.74
CA ILE A 423 0.85 8.37 -37.45
C ILE A 423 0.91 9.89 -37.33
N ARG A 424 1.40 10.39 -36.21
CA ARG A 424 1.66 11.80 -36.00
C ARG A 424 3.01 12.18 -36.63
N TYR A 425 3.05 13.28 -37.33
CA TYR A 425 4.28 13.80 -37.96
C TYR A 425 4.35 15.32 -37.89
N LEU A 426 5.58 15.87 -37.86
CA LEU A 426 5.84 17.29 -38.00
C LEU A 426 5.84 17.67 -39.49
N ASP A 427 4.97 18.57 -39.88
CA ASP A 427 4.98 19.17 -41.25
C ASP A 427 5.88 20.39 -41.25
N GLU A 428 7.07 20.31 -41.82
CA GLU A 428 8.03 21.42 -41.90
C GLU A 428 7.53 22.62 -42.70
N ALA A 429 6.61 22.43 -43.62
CA ALA A 429 6.06 23.53 -44.41
C ALA A 429 5.18 24.45 -43.55
N THR A 430 4.54 23.89 -42.52
CA THR A 430 3.61 24.62 -41.63
C THR A 430 4.12 24.77 -40.21
N GLY A 431 5.17 24.03 -39.83
CA GLY A 431 5.67 23.97 -38.46
C GLY A 431 4.69 23.34 -37.46
N LYS A 432 3.68 22.59 -37.94
CA LYS A 432 2.63 22.02 -37.15
C LYS A 432 2.64 20.49 -37.21
N TYR A 433 2.24 19.86 -36.10
CA TYR A 433 1.96 18.42 -36.10
C TYR A 433 0.65 18.11 -36.83
N LYS A 434 0.68 17.08 -37.64
CA LYS A 434 -0.44 16.53 -38.40
C LYS A 434 -0.50 15.01 -38.24
N PHE A 435 -1.57 14.38 -38.73
CA PHE A 435 -1.76 12.94 -38.68
C PHE A 435 -1.90 12.37 -40.10
N LEU A 436 -1.31 11.20 -40.34
CA LEU A 436 -1.58 10.34 -41.47
C LEU A 436 -2.51 9.22 -41.01
N ASP A 437 -3.59 9.00 -41.75
CA ASP A 437 -4.45 7.82 -41.57
C ASP A 437 -3.89 6.72 -42.48
N LEU A 438 -3.40 5.62 -41.89
CA LEU A 438 -2.76 4.51 -42.61
C LEU A 438 -3.40 3.18 -42.21
N LYS A 439 -4.14 2.57 -43.11
CA LYS A 439 -4.68 1.22 -42.93
C LYS A 439 -3.81 0.19 -43.65
N PRO A 440 -3.59 -1.02 -43.15
CA PRO A 440 -2.72 -2.03 -43.72
C PRO A 440 -3.02 -2.40 -45.19
N ASN A 441 -4.27 -2.23 -45.63
CA ASN A 441 -4.69 -2.51 -47.03
C ASN A 441 -4.71 -1.26 -47.91
N ASP A 442 -4.28 -0.12 -47.41
CA ASP A 442 -4.19 1.11 -48.19
C ASP A 442 -2.86 1.13 -48.97
N PRO A 443 -2.86 1.48 -50.27
CA PRO A 443 -1.62 1.58 -51.06
C PRO A 443 -0.59 2.55 -50.45
N SER A 444 -1.03 3.56 -49.71
CA SER A 444 -0.16 4.50 -49.01
C SER A 444 0.58 3.86 -47.83
N TYR A 445 0.11 2.73 -47.30
CA TYR A 445 0.73 2.06 -46.16
C TYR A 445 2.16 1.60 -46.45
N GLU A 446 2.34 0.89 -47.56
CA GLU A 446 3.66 0.44 -47.99
C GLU A 446 4.56 1.62 -48.39
N ALA A 447 3.99 2.63 -49.04
CA ALA A 447 4.73 3.83 -49.49
C ALA A 447 5.31 4.63 -48.27
N ILE A 448 4.72 4.52 -47.11
CA ILE A 448 5.18 5.19 -45.86
C ILE A 448 6.10 4.28 -45.05
N TRP A 449 5.71 3.02 -44.82
CA TRP A 449 6.48 2.10 -44.01
C TRP A 449 7.69 1.48 -44.74
N GLY A 450 7.60 1.28 -46.04
CA GLY A 450 8.71 0.73 -46.81
C GLY A 450 10.01 1.54 -46.65
N PRO A 451 10.02 2.85 -46.95
CA PRO A 451 11.20 3.70 -46.73
C PRO A 451 11.65 3.82 -45.28
N PHE A 452 10.75 3.65 -44.31
CA PHE A 452 11.10 3.64 -42.90
C PHE A 452 11.89 2.38 -42.51
N LEU A 453 11.60 1.24 -43.13
CA LEU A 453 12.21 -0.05 -42.78
C LEU A 453 13.50 -0.34 -43.55
N THR A 454 13.84 0.45 -44.59
CA THR A 454 15.05 0.31 -45.41
C THR A 454 16.14 1.29 -45.06
#